data_b1d7885a1179c88607ab5cfef0c19163
#
_entry.id   b1d7885a1179c88607ab5cfef0c19163
#
_cell.length_a   1.000
_cell.length_b   1.000
_cell.length_c   1.000
_cell.angle_alpha   90.00
_cell.angle_beta   90.00
_cell.angle_gamma   90.00
#
_symmetry.space_group_name_H-M   'P 1'
#
loop_
_entity.id
_entity.type
_entity.pdbx_description
1 polymer ?
#
loop_
_entity_poly.entity_id
_entity_poly.type
_entity_poly.pdbx_seq_one_letter_code
_entity_poly.pdbx_strand_id
1 'polypeptide(L)'
;MYDKYLVTGGAGPLGKLIISMLLEQGKDVRILMSELADVSEYKEKNVEICYGISTDKDTMKEFFTLEDPRRCVLIHADEYISLSDKTNLNMRRVNVAGTENIIDMCIKRKVGRIVYLGSAYALNPDVQGE
;
A
#
# COMPACT_ATOMS: atom_id res chain seq x y z
N MET A 1 1.14 20.35 4.80
CA MET A 1 1.73 19.74 3.63
C MET A 1 2.53 18.50 3.98
N TYR A 2 2.51 17.51 3.10
CA TYR A 2 3.15 16.24 3.37
C TYR A 2 4.50 16.16 2.68
N ASP A 3 5.47 15.56 3.37
CA ASP A 3 6.84 15.46 2.87
C ASP A 3 7.16 14.12 2.27
N LYS A 4 6.56 13.07 2.76
CA LYS A 4 6.89 11.72 2.33
C LYS A 4 5.63 10.92 2.03
N TYR A 5 5.68 10.15 0.98
CA TYR A 5 4.56 9.32 0.55
C TYR A 5 4.97 7.86 0.66
N LEU A 6 4.21 7.12 1.45
CA LEU A 6 4.41 5.69 1.65
C LEU A 6 3.40 4.97 0.79
N VAL A 7 3.84 4.06 -0.05
CA VAL A 7 2.92 3.38 -0.99
C VAL A 7 3.03 1.88 -0.83
N THR A 8 1.89 1.21 -0.70
CA THR A 8 1.83 -0.23 -0.78
C THR A 8 1.28 -0.61 -2.14
N GLY A 9 1.50 -1.81 -2.59
CA GLY A 9 0.94 -2.26 -3.86
C GLY A 9 1.73 -1.83 -5.08
N GLY A 10 3.02 -1.55 -4.91
CA GLY A 10 3.86 -1.07 -6.00
C GLY A 10 4.09 -2.06 -7.13
N ALA A 11 3.74 -3.34 -6.93
CA ALA A 11 3.87 -4.34 -7.98
C ALA A 11 2.64 -4.36 -8.91
N GLY A 12 1.53 -3.80 -8.48
CA GLY A 12 0.32 -3.80 -9.27
C GLY A 12 0.22 -2.58 -10.19
N PRO A 13 -0.67 -2.61 -11.16
CA PRO A 13 -0.77 -1.52 -12.14
C PRO A 13 -1.14 -0.18 -11.53
N LEU A 14 -2.05 -0.19 -10.56
CA LEU A 14 -2.46 1.06 -9.93
C LEU A 14 -1.34 1.64 -9.07
N GLY A 15 -0.67 0.80 -8.30
CA GLY A 15 0.46 1.25 -7.49
C GLY A 15 1.58 1.81 -8.35
N LYS A 16 1.89 1.16 -9.46
CA LYS A 16 2.91 1.65 -10.39
C LYS A 16 2.56 3.02 -10.94
N LEU A 17 1.31 3.22 -11.31
CA LEU A 17 0.87 4.50 -11.83
C LEU A 17 0.99 5.60 -10.79
N ILE A 18 0.56 5.32 -9.57
CA ILE A 18 0.62 6.30 -8.49
C ILE A 18 2.06 6.68 -8.19
N ILE A 19 2.95 5.70 -8.11
CA ILE A 19 4.36 5.95 -7.83
C ILE A 19 4.95 6.82 -8.94
N SER A 20 4.62 6.51 -10.19
CA SER A 20 5.10 7.28 -11.31
C SER A 20 4.65 8.73 -11.24
N MET A 21 3.40 8.96 -10.92
CA MET A 21 2.86 10.31 -10.79
C MET A 21 3.52 11.08 -9.65
N LEU A 22 3.76 10.42 -8.53
CA LEU A 22 4.41 11.07 -7.39
C LEU A 22 5.85 11.45 -7.73
N LEU A 23 6.55 10.59 -8.43
CA LEU A 23 7.92 10.87 -8.82
C LEU A 23 8.00 12.02 -9.83
N GLU A 24 7.04 12.08 -10.73
CA GLU A 24 6.98 13.19 -11.67
C GLU A 24 6.79 14.54 -10.95
N GLN A 25 6.13 14.51 -9.82
CA GLN A 25 5.91 15.70 -9.03
C GLN A 25 7.06 15.98 -8.04
N GLY A 26 8.12 15.21 -8.11
CA GLY A 26 9.27 15.41 -7.23
C GLY A 26 9.05 15.02 -5.79
N LYS A 27 8.09 14.13 -5.54
CA LYS A 27 7.78 13.71 -4.17
C LYS A 27 8.76 12.66 -3.66
N ASP A 28 8.93 12.62 -2.35
CA ASP A 28 9.76 11.62 -1.69
C ASP A 28 8.89 10.38 -1.47
N VAL A 29 9.24 9.28 -2.07
CA VAL A 29 8.41 8.07 -2.07
C VAL A 29 9.15 6.89 -1.48
N ARG A 30 8.48 6.21 -0.57
CA ARG A 30 8.96 4.95 0.01
C ARG A 30 7.91 3.88 -0.32
N ILE A 31 8.33 2.76 -0.88
CA ILE A 31 7.39 1.71 -1.25
C ILE A 31 7.63 0.44 -0.44
N LEU A 32 6.56 -0.28 -0.16
CA LEU A 32 6.62 -1.57 0.51
C LEU A 32 6.46 -2.66 -0.55
N MET A 33 7.42 -3.53 -0.66
CA MET A 33 7.41 -4.60 -1.66
C MET A 33 7.70 -5.93 -1.00
N SER A 34 7.11 -6.99 -1.53
CA SER A 34 7.46 -8.34 -1.10
C SER A 34 8.87 -8.67 -1.60
N GLU A 35 9.60 -9.47 -0.86
CA GLU A 35 10.91 -9.93 -1.29
C GLU A 35 10.84 -10.73 -2.58
N LEU A 36 9.68 -11.28 -2.90
CA LEU A 36 9.48 -12.05 -4.11
C LEU A 36 9.10 -11.18 -5.30
N ALA A 37 8.82 -9.91 -5.07
CA ALA A 37 8.39 -9.05 -6.15
C ALA A 37 9.56 -8.60 -7.02
N ASP A 38 9.26 -8.37 -8.29
CA ASP A 38 10.25 -7.86 -9.22
C ASP A 38 10.35 -6.34 -9.02
N VAL A 39 11.47 -5.87 -8.53
CA VAL A 39 11.68 -4.45 -8.28
C VAL A 39 12.57 -3.79 -9.33
N SER A 40 12.88 -4.51 -10.42
CA SER A 40 13.78 -3.98 -11.44
C SER A 40 13.35 -2.65 -12.01
N GLU A 41 12.05 -2.45 -12.12
CA GLU A 41 11.49 -1.21 -12.62
C GLU A 41 11.83 -0.03 -11.74
N TYR A 42 12.12 -0.22 -10.46
CA TYR A 42 12.39 0.86 -9.52
C TYR A 42 13.86 1.07 -9.22
N LYS A 43 14.73 0.21 -9.72
CA LYS A 43 16.16 0.31 -9.40
C LYS A 43 16.83 1.60 -9.80
N GLU A 44 16.40 2.17 -10.88
CA GLU A 44 16.98 3.42 -11.35
C GLU A 44 16.12 4.63 -11.02
N LYS A 45 15.07 4.45 -10.23
CA LYS A 45 14.20 5.53 -9.85
C LYS A 45 14.52 6.00 -8.44
N ASN A 46 14.20 7.23 -8.18
CA ASN A 46 14.50 7.82 -6.88
C ASN A 46 13.42 7.44 -5.86
N VAL A 47 13.34 6.15 -5.54
CA VAL A 47 12.40 5.65 -4.55
C VAL A 47 13.15 4.82 -3.53
N GLU A 48 12.64 4.78 -2.34
CA GLU A 48 13.17 3.95 -1.29
C GLU A 48 12.32 2.68 -1.23
N ILE A 49 12.93 1.52 -1.26
CA ILE A 49 12.22 0.25 -1.23
C ILE A 49 12.43 -0.41 0.12
N CYS A 50 11.33 -0.73 0.79
CA CYS A 50 11.38 -1.52 2.01
C CYS A 50 10.70 -2.85 1.72
N TYR A 51 11.31 -3.94 2.16
CA TYR A 51 10.76 -5.27 1.90
C TYR A 51 9.94 -5.74 3.08
N GLY A 52 8.73 -6.15 2.81
CA GLY A 52 7.82 -6.64 3.84
C GLY A 52 6.48 -6.97 3.23
N ILE A 53 5.60 -7.50 4.06
CA ILE A 53 4.25 -7.84 3.64
C ILE A 53 3.24 -7.33 4.65
N SER A 54 2.12 -6.88 4.18
CA SER A 54 1.11 -6.25 5.03
C SER A 54 0.47 -7.22 6.04
N THR A 55 0.52 -8.53 5.76
CA THR A 55 -0.04 -9.50 6.69
C THR A 55 0.88 -9.81 7.87
N ASP A 56 2.08 -9.26 7.89
CA ASP A 56 3.01 -9.48 9.00
C ASP A 56 3.61 -8.14 9.43
N LYS A 57 3.10 -7.62 10.54
CA LYS A 57 3.53 -6.31 11.05
C LYS A 57 5.03 -6.21 11.29
N ASP A 58 5.66 -7.32 11.72
CA ASP A 58 7.07 -7.29 12.03
C ASP A 58 7.92 -7.00 10.79
N THR A 59 7.46 -7.37 9.62
CA THR A 59 8.19 -7.11 8.39
C THR A 59 8.08 -5.67 7.94
N MET A 60 7.17 -4.91 8.53
CA MET A 60 6.92 -3.54 8.10
C MET A 60 7.58 -2.49 9.00
N LYS A 61 8.38 -2.88 9.95
CA LYS A 61 8.99 -1.93 10.89
C LYS A 61 9.83 -0.87 10.18
N GLU A 62 10.61 -1.26 9.23
CA GLU A 62 11.45 -0.32 8.50
C GLU A 62 10.60 0.64 7.67
N PHE A 63 9.57 0.12 7.04
CA PHE A 63 8.66 0.94 6.23
C PHE A 63 8.01 2.05 7.06
N PHE A 64 7.72 1.75 8.32
CA PHE A 64 7.09 2.71 9.21
C PHE A 64 8.07 3.44 10.14
N THR A 65 9.36 3.35 9.89
CA THR A 65 10.35 4.13 10.65
C THR A 65 10.49 5.48 9.96
N LEU A 66 9.89 6.51 10.54
CA LEU A 66 9.73 7.80 9.91
C LEU A 66 10.24 8.93 10.81
N GLU A 67 10.87 9.92 10.20
CA GLU A 67 11.35 11.06 10.96
C GLU A 67 10.19 11.93 11.44
N ASP A 68 9.25 12.20 10.58
CA ASP A 68 8.09 13.02 10.93
C ASP A 68 6.83 12.35 10.38
N PRO A 69 6.29 11.37 11.12
CA PRO A 69 5.13 10.61 10.63
C PRO A 69 3.92 11.47 10.33
N ARG A 70 3.74 12.57 11.05
CA ARG A 70 2.56 13.42 10.82
C ARG A 70 2.61 14.11 9.47
N ARG A 71 3.78 14.20 8.87
CA ARG A 71 3.95 14.78 7.56
C ARG A 71 4.04 13.72 6.46
N CYS A 72 3.65 12.50 6.78
CA CYS A 72 3.62 11.41 5.82
C CYS A 72 2.19 11.06 5.42
N VAL A 73 2.04 10.66 4.17
CA VAL A 73 0.77 10.13 3.66
C VAL A 73 1.02 8.69 3.27
N LEU A 74 0.17 7.80 3.69
CA LEU A 74 0.25 6.41 3.24
C LEU A 74 -0.86 6.16 2.23
N ILE A 75 -0.48 5.64 1.07
CA ILE A 75 -1.42 5.26 0.02
C ILE A 75 -1.41 3.74 -0.06
N HIS A 76 -2.52 3.14 0.34
CA HIS A 76 -2.64 1.69 0.38
C HIS A 76 -3.32 1.20 -0.89
N ALA A 77 -2.52 0.69 -1.82
CA ALA A 77 -3.01 0.16 -3.09
C ALA A 77 -2.72 -1.33 -3.22
N ASP A 78 -2.36 -1.99 -2.10
CA ASP A 78 -1.98 -3.38 -2.09
C ASP A 78 -3.22 -4.24 -2.02
N GLU A 79 -3.84 -4.49 -3.14
CA GLU A 79 -5.04 -5.26 -3.19
C GLU A 79 -4.95 -6.36 -4.21
N TYR A 80 -5.36 -7.56 -3.84
CA TYR A 80 -5.45 -8.65 -4.75
C TYR A 80 -6.75 -8.60 -5.44
N ILE A 81 -6.76 -8.67 -6.73
CA ILE A 81 -7.96 -8.77 -7.51
C ILE A 81 -7.93 -10.13 -8.17
N SER A 82 -8.90 -10.97 -7.88
CA SER A 82 -9.02 -12.26 -8.54
C SER A 82 -10.19 -12.20 -9.49
N LEU A 83 -9.97 -12.67 -10.69
CA LEU A 83 -11.05 -12.77 -11.65
C LEU A 83 -11.77 -14.10 -11.48
N SER A 84 -11.30 -14.97 -10.61
CA SER A 84 -11.94 -16.21 -10.34
C SER A 84 -13.00 -16.04 -9.31
N ASP A 85 -14.16 -16.59 -9.62
CA ASP A 85 -15.19 -16.46 -8.75
C ASP A 85 -15.01 -17.08 -7.50
N LYS A 86 -14.26 -18.04 -7.44
CA LYS A 86 -14.21 -18.76 -6.38
C LYS A 86 -13.44 -18.25 -5.37
N THR A 87 -13.11 -17.42 -5.19
CA THR A 87 -12.21 -17.20 -4.49
C THR A 87 -12.15 -17.01 -3.48
N ASN A 88 -12.47 -16.65 -2.94
CA ASN A 88 -11.56 -16.49 -2.45
C ASN A 88 -11.53 -15.93 -1.12
N LEU A 89 -12.03 -16.78 -0.15
CA LEU A 89 -11.97 -16.45 1.25
C LEU A 89 -10.55 -16.13 1.69
N ASN A 90 -9.57 -16.81 1.13
CA ASN A 90 -8.19 -16.53 1.48
C ASN A 90 -7.74 -15.16 1.04
N MET A 91 -8.10 -14.77 -0.15
CA MET A 91 -7.74 -13.44 -0.62
C MET A 91 -8.43 -12.36 0.17
N ARG A 92 -9.69 -12.57 0.54
CA ARG A 92 -10.36 -11.64 1.39
C ARG A 92 -9.70 -11.51 2.72
N ARG A 93 -9.29 -12.62 3.32
CA ARG A 93 -8.60 -12.61 4.60
C ARG A 93 -7.28 -11.89 4.51
N VAL A 94 -6.53 -12.12 3.45
CA VAL A 94 -5.25 -11.45 3.26
C VAL A 94 -5.45 -9.95 3.10
N ASN A 95 -6.42 -9.56 2.29
CA ASN A 95 -6.67 -8.14 2.08
C ASN A 95 -7.19 -7.45 3.34
N VAL A 96 -8.07 -8.09 4.05
CA VAL A 96 -8.61 -7.52 5.30
C VAL A 96 -7.52 -7.46 6.37
N ALA A 97 -6.80 -8.56 6.57
CA ALA A 97 -5.76 -8.60 7.58
C ALA A 97 -4.64 -7.62 7.25
N GLY A 98 -4.26 -7.56 5.99
CA GLY A 98 -3.23 -6.62 5.57
C GLY A 98 -3.64 -5.17 5.76
N THR A 99 -4.86 -4.83 5.40
CA THR A 99 -5.38 -3.49 5.57
C THR A 99 -5.47 -3.11 7.04
N GLU A 100 -5.95 -4.03 7.88
CA GLU A 100 -6.01 -3.78 9.31
C GLU A 100 -4.63 -3.53 9.88
N ASN A 101 -3.63 -4.29 9.48
CA ASN A 101 -2.27 -4.10 9.95
C ASN A 101 -1.70 -2.75 9.50
N ILE A 102 -1.97 -2.36 8.29
CA ILE A 102 -1.52 -1.06 7.77
C ILE A 102 -2.16 0.07 8.58
N ILE A 103 -3.45 0.00 8.81
CA ILE A 103 -4.16 1.02 9.59
C ILE A 103 -3.63 1.06 11.02
N ASP A 104 -3.44 -0.09 11.64
CA ASP A 104 -2.91 -0.16 12.99
C ASP A 104 -1.53 0.48 13.09
N MET A 105 -0.66 0.20 12.12
CA MET A 105 0.68 0.77 12.13
C MET A 105 0.62 2.29 11.90
N CYS A 106 -0.27 2.76 11.05
CA CYS A 106 -0.43 4.18 10.82
C CYS A 106 -0.89 4.89 12.09
N ILE A 107 -1.83 4.31 12.80
CA ILE A 107 -2.34 4.89 14.04
C ILE A 107 -1.22 4.89 15.10
N LYS A 108 -0.54 3.76 15.23
CA LYS A 108 0.49 3.62 16.23
C LYS A 108 1.64 4.58 15.99
N ARG A 109 2.01 4.80 14.75
CA ARG A 109 3.12 5.67 14.39
C ARG A 109 2.69 7.10 14.10
N LYS A 110 1.40 7.38 14.15
CA LYS A 110 0.83 8.72 13.96
C LYS A 110 1.10 9.28 12.55
N VAL A 111 0.94 8.44 11.56
CA VAL A 111 1.04 8.86 10.16
C VAL A 111 -0.05 9.89 9.89
N GLY A 112 0.27 10.94 9.16
CA GLY A 112 -0.62 12.09 9.01
C GLY A 112 -1.89 11.82 8.22
N ARG A 113 -1.83 10.95 7.24
CA ARG A 113 -3.00 10.66 6.41
C ARG A 113 -2.90 9.26 5.81
N ILE A 114 -4.03 8.60 5.68
CA ILE A 114 -4.12 7.30 5.01
C ILE A 114 -5.09 7.46 3.86
N VAL A 115 -4.68 7.02 2.68
CA VAL A 115 -5.55 6.96 1.51
C VAL A 115 -5.68 5.50 1.13
N TYR A 116 -6.88 4.99 1.15
CA TYR A 116 -7.14 3.61 0.76
C TYR A 116 -7.75 3.60 -0.63
N LEU A 117 -7.13 2.86 -1.54
CA LEU A 117 -7.64 2.75 -2.88
C LEU A 117 -8.27 1.38 -3.05
N GLY A 118 -9.56 1.34 -3.03
CA GLY A 118 -10.29 0.10 -3.21
C GLY A 118 -10.66 -0.11 -4.66
N SER A 119 -10.80 -1.36 -5.04
CA SER A 119 -11.24 -1.71 -6.36
C SER A 119 -12.76 -1.66 -6.44
N ALA A 120 -13.29 -1.41 -7.60
CA ALA A 120 -14.72 -1.50 -7.82
C ALA A 120 -15.26 -2.89 -7.53
N TYR A 121 -14.42 -3.90 -7.59
CA TYR A 121 -14.83 -5.24 -7.25
C TYR A 121 -15.01 -5.43 -5.74
N ALA A 122 -14.54 -4.52 -4.93
CA ALA A 122 -14.78 -4.57 -3.49
C ALA A 122 -16.22 -4.16 -3.18
N LEU A 123 -16.92 -3.53 -4.10
CA LEU A 123 -18.28 -3.13 -3.88
C LEU A 123 -19.18 -4.27 -4.33
N ASN A 124 -20.08 -4.68 -3.46
CA ASN A 124 -21.02 -5.73 -3.79
C ASN A 124 -22.29 -5.09 -4.29
N PRO A 125 -22.64 -5.24 -5.54
CA PRO A 125 -23.84 -4.62 -6.07
C PRO A 125 -25.12 -5.07 -5.38
N ASP A 126 -25.09 -6.23 -4.77
CA ASP A 126 -26.27 -6.72 -4.07
C ASP A 126 -26.51 -6.05 -2.75
N VAL A 127 -25.56 -5.32 -2.24
CA VAL A 127 -25.73 -4.58 -1.04
C VAL A 127 -25.69 -3.12 -1.25
N GLN A 128 -25.94 -2.70 -2.49
CA GLN A 128 -25.81 -1.42 -2.71
C GLN A 128 -26.87 -0.64 -2.18
N GLY A 129 -26.82 0.52 -1.95
CA GLY A 129 -27.81 1.31 -1.32
C GLY A 129 -27.75 1.23 0.15
N GLU A 130 -26.97 0.38 0.61
CA GLU A 130 -26.84 0.28 1.97
C GLU A 130 -25.84 1.14 2.51
#